data_60d7db240b049122970c444444d18087
#
_entry.id   60d7db240b049122970c444444d18087
#
_cell.length_a   1.000
_cell.length_b   1.000
_cell.length_c   1.000
_cell.angle_alpha   90.00
_cell.angle_beta   90.00
_cell.angle_gamma   90.00
#
_symmetry.space_group_name_H-M   'P 1'
#
loop_
_entity.id
_entity.type
_entity.pdbx_description
1 polymer ?
#
loop_
_entity_poly.entity_id
_entity_poly.type
_entity_poly.pdbx_seq_one_letter_code
_entity_poly.pdbx_strand_id
1 'polypeptide(L)'
;MEASESIASSLDEVRNMKMLTTNLLNLARRDDGIKPEIGDVEPNFFNTTFTNYEMVAAENGKIFRFDNRIHRVIKTDKTLLKQLMTILFDNALKYTDEDGMIELTISANDRNLFLKVSDNGPGISTADKKKIFDRFYRVDKARTRQTGGFGLGLSLAKQITEALKGTIAVKDNKPKGTIFEVKIAIRTDNKKKK
;
A
#
# COMPACT_ATOMS: atom_id res chain seq x y z
N MET A 1 -12.04 -27.63 -5.74
CA MET A 1 -10.83 -27.04 -5.14
C MET A 1 -9.86 -26.55 -6.21
N GLU A 2 -9.36 -27.38 -7.12
CA GLU A 2 -8.40 -26.98 -8.19
C GLU A 2 -8.85 -25.80 -9.09
N ALA A 3 -10.13 -25.71 -9.46
CA ALA A 3 -10.62 -24.61 -10.30
C ALA A 3 -10.59 -23.25 -9.59
N SER A 4 -10.82 -23.20 -8.28
CA SER A 4 -10.77 -21.98 -7.49
C SER A 4 -9.33 -21.48 -7.28
N GLU A 5 -8.39 -22.40 -7.08
CA GLU A 5 -6.95 -22.09 -6.97
C GLU A 5 -6.38 -21.62 -8.31
N SER A 6 -6.79 -22.22 -9.42
CA SER A 6 -6.40 -21.80 -10.77
C SER A 6 -6.91 -20.39 -11.11
N ILE A 7 -8.14 -20.04 -10.72
CA ILE A 7 -8.72 -18.71 -10.92
C ILE A 7 -8.00 -17.68 -10.06
N ALA A 8 -7.69 -17.97 -8.80
CA ALA A 8 -6.96 -17.08 -7.91
C ALA A 8 -5.54 -16.80 -8.45
N SER A 9 -4.82 -17.84 -8.90
CA SER A 9 -3.51 -17.71 -9.55
C SER A 9 -3.57 -16.83 -10.80
N SER A 10 -4.59 -17.05 -11.65
CA SER A 10 -4.77 -16.26 -12.88
C SER A 10 -5.09 -14.79 -12.60
N LEU A 11 -5.86 -14.49 -11.55
CA LEU A 11 -6.15 -13.12 -11.12
C LEU A 11 -4.89 -12.40 -10.61
N ASP A 12 -4.02 -13.09 -9.90
CA ASP A 12 -2.75 -12.55 -9.44
C ASP A 12 -1.78 -12.29 -10.60
N GLU A 13 -1.76 -13.16 -11.61
CA GLU A 13 -0.99 -12.93 -12.83
C GLU A 13 -1.50 -11.70 -13.60
N VAL A 14 -2.81 -11.53 -13.73
CA VAL A 14 -3.42 -10.35 -14.38
C VAL A 14 -3.11 -9.07 -13.59
N ARG A 15 -3.19 -9.09 -12.26
CA ARG A 15 -2.78 -7.96 -11.42
C ARG A 15 -1.31 -7.61 -11.60
N ASN A 16 -0.45 -8.62 -11.64
CA ASN A 16 0.98 -8.47 -11.87
C ASN A 16 1.28 -7.91 -13.26
N MET A 17 0.62 -8.40 -14.32
CA MET A 17 0.73 -7.87 -15.68
C MET A 17 0.28 -6.42 -15.77
N LYS A 18 -0.85 -6.06 -15.14
CA LYS A 18 -1.34 -4.68 -15.09
C LYS A 18 -0.32 -3.76 -14.41
N MET A 19 0.27 -4.21 -13.32
CA MET A 19 1.31 -3.46 -12.60
C MET A 19 2.58 -3.31 -13.43
N LEU A 20 3.02 -4.35 -14.13
CA LEU A 20 4.14 -4.30 -15.07
C LEU A 20 3.88 -3.32 -16.21
N THR A 21 2.72 -3.40 -16.85
CA THR A 21 2.34 -2.52 -17.94
C THR A 21 2.29 -1.06 -17.51
N THR A 22 1.70 -0.80 -16.33
CA THR A 22 1.66 0.56 -15.76
C THR A 22 3.07 1.09 -15.48
N ASN A 23 3.95 0.27 -14.92
CA ASN A 23 5.33 0.66 -14.65
C ASN A 23 6.15 0.87 -15.94
N LEU A 24 5.93 0.03 -16.96
CA LEU A 24 6.57 0.21 -18.29
C LEU A 24 6.09 1.47 -19.00
N LEU A 25 4.80 1.78 -18.92
CA LEU A 25 4.23 3.02 -19.45
C LEU A 25 4.79 4.25 -18.71
N ASN A 26 4.95 4.18 -17.40
CA ASN A 26 5.57 5.24 -16.60
C ASN A 26 7.08 5.37 -16.87
N LEU A 27 7.74 4.27 -17.27
CA LEU A 27 9.13 4.30 -17.75
C LEU A 27 9.27 4.94 -19.12
N ALA A 28 8.34 4.66 -20.04
CA ALA A 28 8.32 5.23 -21.39
C ALA A 28 7.98 6.72 -21.39
N ARG A 29 7.19 7.18 -20.42
CA ARG A 29 6.87 8.60 -20.18
C ARG A 29 7.95 9.28 -19.35
N ARG A 30 9.19 9.29 -19.85
CA ARG A 30 10.38 9.82 -19.15
C ARG A 30 10.26 11.25 -18.63
N ASP A 31 9.36 12.08 -19.19
CA ASP A 31 9.29 13.51 -18.89
C ASP A 31 8.07 13.98 -18.10
N ASP A 32 7.02 13.17 -17.97
CA ASP A 32 5.74 13.67 -17.43
C ASP A 32 5.36 13.18 -16.03
N GLY A 33 6.05 12.21 -15.43
CA GLY A 33 5.78 11.70 -14.08
C GLY A 33 4.29 11.35 -13.82
N ILE A 34 3.97 10.88 -12.63
CA ILE A 34 2.57 10.69 -12.20
C ILE A 34 1.97 12.07 -11.92
N LYS A 35 0.90 12.45 -12.64
CA LYS A 35 0.15 13.70 -12.43
C LYS A 35 -1.09 13.40 -11.59
N PRO A 36 -1.15 13.80 -10.30
CA PRO A 36 -2.30 13.52 -9.44
C PRO A 36 -3.54 14.30 -9.88
N GLU A 37 -4.69 13.63 -9.91
CA GLU A 37 -6.01 14.23 -10.08
C GLU A 37 -6.65 14.47 -8.72
N ILE A 38 -6.49 15.69 -8.20
CA ILE A 38 -6.94 16.04 -6.84
C ILE A 38 -8.45 16.24 -6.83
N GLY A 39 -9.14 15.43 -6.04
CA GLY A 39 -10.59 15.48 -5.82
C GLY A 39 -10.95 15.26 -4.35
N ASP A 40 -12.23 15.29 -4.08
CA ASP A 40 -12.77 15.04 -2.75
C ASP A 40 -12.75 13.54 -2.42
N VAL A 41 -12.28 13.22 -1.24
CA VAL A 41 -12.27 11.86 -0.69
C VAL A 41 -13.03 11.86 0.62
N GLU A 42 -14.18 11.19 0.60
CA GLU A 42 -15.07 11.06 1.75
C GLU A 42 -14.53 10.06 2.77
N PRO A 43 -14.82 10.24 4.08
CA PRO A 43 -14.41 9.30 5.12
C PRO A 43 -14.86 7.85 4.86
N ASN A 44 -16.04 7.66 4.28
CA ASN A 44 -16.57 6.34 3.98
C ASN A 44 -15.74 5.56 2.94
N PHE A 45 -14.99 6.23 2.09
CA PHE A 45 -14.06 5.60 1.15
C PHE A 45 -13.06 4.68 1.87
N PHE A 46 -12.55 5.15 3.02
CA PHE A 46 -11.58 4.38 3.81
C PHE A 46 -12.24 3.17 4.46
N ASN A 47 -13.42 3.34 5.07
CA ASN A 47 -14.16 2.23 5.70
C ASN A 47 -14.47 1.14 4.68
N THR A 48 -15.00 1.49 3.52
CA THR A 48 -15.28 0.52 2.45
C THR A 48 -14.02 -0.20 1.98
N THR A 49 -12.91 0.52 1.83
CA THR A 49 -11.64 -0.07 1.39
C THR A 49 -11.11 -1.03 2.45
N PHE A 50 -11.18 -0.66 3.72
CA PHE A 50 -10.65 -1.49 4.82
C PHE A 50 -11.50 -2.72 5.10
N THR A 51 -12.83 -2.63 4.96
CA THR A 51 -13.70 -3.81 5.02
C THR A 51 -13.33 -4.83 3.92
N ASN A 52 -13.00 -4.37 2.72
CA ASN A 52 -12.54 -5.25 1.66
C ASN A 52 -11.18 -5.91 2.01
N TYR A 53 -10.26 -5.17 2.64
CA TYR A 53 -8.98 -5.74 3.08
C TYR A 53 -9.16 -6.76 4.20
N GLU A 54 -10.10 -6.53 5.12
CA GLU A 54 -10.45 -7.47 6.18
C GLU A 54 -10.94 -8.81 5.62
N MET A 55 -11.83 -8.77 4.60
CA MET A 55 -12.29 -9.96 3.90
C MET A 55 -11.14 -10.71 3.24
N VAL A 56 -10.27 -10.01 2.50
CA VAL A 56 -9.12 -10.61 1.83
C VAL A 56 -8.12 -11.19 2.84
N ALA A 57 -7.87 -10.53 3.96
CA ALA A 57 -7.00 -11.04 5.00
C ALA A 57 -7.56 -12.32 5.64
N ALA A 58 -8.86 -12.35 5.93
CA ALA A 58 -9.54 -13.53 6.47
C ALA A 58 -9.48 -14.73 5.51
N GLU A 59 -9.69 -14.52 4.21
CA GLU A 59 -9.55 -15.54 3.17
C GLU A 59 -8.12 -16.12 3.10
N ASN A 60 -7.11 -15.33 3.53
CA ASN A 60 -5.71 -15.75 3.59
C ASN A 60 -5.27 -16.20 5.01
N GLY A 61 -6.22 -16.50 5.91
CA GLY A 61 -5.94 -16.96 7.27
C GLY A 61 -5.22 -15.95 8.14
N LYS A 62 -5.44 -14.63 7.92
CA LYS A 62 -4.76 -13.54 8.64
C LYS A 62 -5.74 -12.64 9.35
N ILE A 63 -5.28 -12.05 10.44
CA ILE A 63 -6.04 -11.07 11.22
C ILE A 63 -5.73 -9.68 10.68
N PHE A 64 -6.76 -8.95 10.26
CA PHE A 64 -6.65 -7.55 9.87
C PHE A 64 -7.38 -6.65 10.87
N ARG A 65 -6.74 -5.58 11.29
CA ARG A 65 -7.32 -4.54 12.12
C ARG A 65 -7.12 -3.19 11.45
N PHE A 66 -8.10 -2.32 11.55
CA PHE A 66 -7.96 -0.97 11.02
C PHE A 66 -8.51 0.09 11.99
N ASP A 67 -7.91 1.27 11.91
CA ASP A 67 -8.31 2.45 12.67
C ASP A 67 -8.39 3.65 11.70
N ASN A 68 -9.62 4.00 11.33
CA ASN A 68 -9.90 5.15 10.48
C ASN A 68 -10.25 6.37 11.34
N ARG A 69 -9.32 7.33 11.39
CA ARG A 69 -9.48 8.61 12.09
C ARG A 69 -9.79 9.77 11.15
N ILE A 70 -10.28 9.49 9.95
CA ILE A 70 -10.71 10.50 8.99
C ILE A 70 -12.21 10.77 9.22
N HIS A 71 -12.55 11.95 9.70
CA HIS A 71 -13.92 12.35 10.02
C HIS A 71 -14.43 13.49 9.13
N ARG A 72 -13.66 13.87 8.12
CA ARG A 72 -13.99 14.96 7.19
C ARG A 72 -13.52 14.64 5.78
N VAL A 73 -14.10 15.31 4.81
CA VAL A 73 -13.62 15.29 3.42
C VAL A 73 -12.20 15.82 3.37
N ILE A 74 -11.34 15.11 2.65
CA ILE A 74 -9.98 15.55 2.33
C ILE A 74 -9.81 15.64 0.82
N LYS A 75 -8.92 16.52 0.36
CA LYS A 75 -8.61 16.69 -1.07
C LYS A 75 -7.28 16.02 -1.40
N THR A 76 -7.36 14.94 -2.17
CA THR A 76 -6.20 14.19 -2.68
C THR A 76 -6.62 13.39 -3.91
N ASP A 77 -5.69 12.70 -4.54
CA ASP A 77 -6.03 11.74 -5.59
C ASP A 77 -6.50 10.41 -4.98
N LYS A 78 -7.80 10.14 -5.12
CA LYS A 78 -8.47 8.95 -4.60
C LYS A 78 -7.90 7.66 -5.19
N THR A 79 -7.58 7.66 -6.49
CA THR A 79 -7.08 6.48 -7.21
C THR A 79 -5.67 6.14 -6.78
N LEU A 80 -4.79 7.13 -6.76
CA LEU A 80 -3.41 6.96 -6.31
C LEU A 80 -3.34 6.57 -4.83
N LEU A 81 -4.19 7.19 -3.98
CA LEU A 81 -4.26 6.84 -2.56
C LEU A 81 -4.72 5.40 -2.38
N LYS A 82 -5.77 4.95 -3.09
CA LYS A 82 -6.21 3.56 -3.06
C LYS A 82 -5.10 2.61 -3.50
N GLN A 83 -4.41 2.93 -4.60
CA GLN A 83 -3.32 2.11 -5.11
C GLN A 83 -2.17 2.01 -4.10
N LEU A 84 -1.79 3.12 -3.46
CA LEU A 84 -0.77 3.14 -2.42
C LEU A 84 -1.14 2.24 -1.23
N MET A 85 -2.37 2.37 -0.71
CA MET A 85 -2.88 1.54 0.39
C MET A 85 -2.88 0.06 0.00
N THR A 86 -3.34 -0.28 -1.22
CA THR A 86 -3.36 -1.66 -1.71
C THR A 86 -1.95 -2.25 -1.81
N ILE A 87 -0.98 -1.52 -2.36
CA ILE A 87 0.41 -2.00 -2.46
C ILE A 87 0.99 -2.33 -1.07
N LEU A 88 0.76 -1.47 -0.09
CA LEU A 88 1.28 -1.69 1.27
C LEU A 88 0.54 -2.82 1.99
N PHE A 89 -0.78 -2.94 1.81
CA PHE A 89 -1.58 -4.04 2.33
C PHE A 89 -1.16 -5.39 1.71
N ASP A 90 -1.06 -5.48 0.38
CA ASP A 90 -0.64 -6.69 -0.33
C ASP A 90 0.77 -7.12 0.10
N ASN A 91 1.66 -6.15 0.33
CA ASN A 91 2.99 -6.43 0.86
C ASN A 91 2.92 -7.04 2.27
N ALA A 92 2.13 -6.47 3.17
CA ALA A 92 1.92 -7.01 4.51
C ALA A 92 1.26 -8.41 4.43
N LEU A 93 0.22 -8.57 3.60
CA LEU A 93 -0.47 -9.84 3.41
C LEU A 93 0.49 -10.95 2.96
N LYS A 94 1.40 -10.63 2.03
CA LYS A 94 2.37 -11.56 1.46
C LYS A 94 3.43 -12.04 2.46
N TYR A 95 3.90 -11.15 3.34
CA TYR A 95 5.02 -11.43 4.22
C TYR A 95 4.63 -11.76 5.66
N THR A 96 3.36 -11.66 5.99
CA THR A 96 2.81 -12.11 7.28
C THR A 96 2.54 -13.61 7.21
N ASP A 97 2.91 -14.36 8.25
CA ASP A 97 2.63 -15.81 8.35
C ASP A 97 1.12 -16.06 8.58
N GLU A 98 0.67 -17.33 8.50
CA GLU A 98 -0.69 -17.73 8.91
C GLU A 98 -0.94 -17.31 10.37
N ASP A 99 -2.19 -16.96 10.70
CA ASP A 99 -2.60 -16.39 11.99
C ASP A 99 -1.90 -15.08 12.36
N GLY A 100 -1.12 -14.53 11.44
CA GLY A 100 -0.43 -13.27 11.66
C GLY A 100 -1.36 -12.06 11.58
N MET A 101 -0.88 -10.93 12.09
CA MET A 101 -1.66 -9.70 12.24
C MET A 101 -1.13 -8.60 11.33
N ILE A 102 -2.08 -7.95 10.64
CA ILE A 102 -1.85 -6.75 9.85
C ILE A 102 -2.71 -5.63 10.44
N GLU A 103 -2.11 -4.49 10.72
CA GLU A 103 -2.82 -3.33 11.23
C GLU A 103 -2.64 -2.15 10.31
N LEU A 104 -3.71 -1.43 10.02
CA LEU A 104 -3.71 -0.23 9.21
C LEU A 104 -4.34 0.92 9.98
N THR A 105 -3.62 2.01 10.14
CA THR A 105 -4.13 3.25 10.74
C THR A 105 -4.07 4.37 9.71
N ILE A 106 -5.14 5.14 9.59
CA ILE A 106 -5.17 6.34 8.77
C ILE A 106 -5.70 7.52 9.57
N SER A 107 -5.02 8.65 9.44
CA SER A 107 -5.40 9.90 10.10
C SER A 107 -5.01 11.10 9.26
N ALA A 108 -5.60 12.26 9.53
CA ALA A 108 -5.24 13.50 8.86
C ALA A 108 -5.30 14.70 9.81
N ASN A 109 -4.40 15.63 9.59
CA ASN A 109 -4.52 17.01 10.07
C ASN A 109 -4.84 17.96 8.90
N ASP A 110 -4.76 19.27 9.09
CA ASP A 110 -5.14 20.24 8.06
C ASP A 110 -4.25 20.22 6.80
N ARG A 111 -3.04 19.69 6.90
CA ARG A 111 -2.04 19.74 5.83
C ARG A 111 -1.61 18.39 5.32
N ASN A 112 -1.73 17.35 6.14
CA ASN A 112 -1.16 16.04 5.83
C ASN A 112 -2.12 14.92 6.19
N LEU A 113 -2.09 13.86 5.38
CA LEU A 113 -2.61 12.55 5.69
C LEU A 113 -1.45 11.66 6.11
N PHE A 114 -1.69 10.84 7.12
CA PHE A 114 -0.76 9.85 7.65
C PHE A 114 -1.40 8.47 7.49
N LEU A 115 -0.66 7.59 6.84
CA LEU A 115 -1.02 6.18 6.68
C LEU A 115 0.09 5.35 7.33
N LYS A 116 -0.31 4.41 8.18
CA LYS A 116 0.58 3.43 8.78
C LYS A 116 0.05 2.03 8.49
N VAL A 117 0.89 1.18 7.93
CA VAL A 117 0.61 -0.26 7.76
C VAL A 117 1.68 -1.00 8.52
N SER A 118 1.28 -1.85 9.46
CA SER A 118 2.16 -2.68 10.27
C SER A 118 1.78 -4.16 10.17
N ASP A 119 2.79 -5.00 10.14
CA ASP A 119 2.68 -6.45 10.17
C ASP A 119 3.54 -7.05 11.28
N ASN A 120 3.27 -8.28 11.65
CA ASN A 120 4.09 -9.07 12.58
C ASN A 120 4.89 -10.18 11.87
N GLY A 121 5.19 -10.00 10.60
CA GLY A 121 5.98 -10.89 9.77
C GLY A 121 7.46 -10.97 10.17
N PRO A 122 8.34 -11.45 9.28
CA PRO A 122 9.78 -11.62 9.59
C PRO A 122 10.54 -10.31 9.78
N GLY A 123 9.99 -9.18 9.34
CA GLY A 123 10.71 -7.91 9.33
C GLY A 123 11.65 -7.77 8.12
N ILE A 124 12.36 -6.65 8.07
CA ILE A 124 13.28 -6.30 6.99
C ILE A 124 14.63 -5.92 7.60
N SER A 125 15.74 -6.51 7.11
CA SER A 125 17.07 -6.18 7.60
C SER A 125 17.41 -4.69 7.41
N THR A 126 18.29 -4.15 8.24
CA THR A 126 18.76 -2.75 8.09
C THR A 126 19.40 -2.50 6.74
N ALA A 127 20.10 -3.49 6.18
CA ALA A 127 20.73 -3.40 4.87
C ALA A 127 19.69 -3.33 3.74
N ASP A 128 18.60 -4.12 3.87
CA ASP A 128 17.55 -4.22 2.87
C ASP A 128 16.62 -3.00 2.89
N LYS A 129 16.33 -2.43 4.08
CA LYS A 129 15.48 -1.22 4.22
C LYS A 129 15.89 -0.07 3.33
N LYS A 130 17.19 0.03 3.00
CA LYS A 130 17.72 1.07 2.10
C LYS A 130 17.40 0.81 0.63
N LYS A 131 17.11 -0.45 0.28
CA LYS A 131 16.97 -0.93 -1.11
C LYS A 131 15.55 -1.38 -1.48
N ILE A 132 14.67 -1.65 -0.50
CA ILE A 132 13.33 -2.19 -0.79
C ILE A 132 12.47 -1.29 -1.68
N PHE A 133 12.81 -0.01 -1.80
CA PHE A 133 12.15 0.95 -2.70
C PHE A 133 12.81 1.03 -4.08
N ASP A 134 13.91 0.29 -4.31
CA ASP A 134 14.54 0.21 -5.61
C ASP A 134 13.73 -0.74 -6.52
N ARG A 135 13.68 -0.43 -7.80
CA ARG A 135 12.96 -1.25 -8.79
C ARG A 135 13.62 -2.62 -8.89
N PHE A 136 12.79 -3.68 -8.98
CA PHE A 136 13.22 -5.08 -9.09
C PHE A 136 13.98 -5.60 -7.87
N TYR A 137 14.11 -4.81 -6.80
CA TYR A 137 14.76 -5.28 -5.59
C TYR A 137 13.86 -6.25 -4.82
N ARG A 138 14.49 -7.31 -4.30
CA ARG A 138 13.82 -8.37 -3.52
C ARG A 138 14.79 -8.88 -2.46
N VAL A 139 14.32 -8.97 -1.22
CA VAL A 139 15.13 -9.43 -0.08
C VAL A 139 15.51 -10.90 -0.22
N ASP A 140 14.61 -11.75 -0.74
CA ASP A 140 14.85 -13.19 -0.84
C ASP A 140 14.42 -13.73 -2.21
N LYS A 141 15.40 -14.10 -3.06
CA LYS A 141 15.16 -14.64 -4.40
C LYS A 141 14.61 -16.07 -4.39
N ALA A 142 14.85 -16.83 -3.31
CA ALA A 142 14.47 -18.24 -3.23
C ALA A 142 13.03 -18.43 -2.74
N ARG A 143 12.62 -17.71 -1.71
CA ARG A 143 11.25 -17.77 -1.14
C ARG A 143 10.19 -17.20 -2.09
N THR A 144 10.60 -16.36 -3.02
CA THR A 144 9.72 -15.62 -3.92
C THR A 144 9.37 -16.32 -5.22
N ARG A 145 9.89 -17.50 -5.52
CA ARG A 145 9.36 -18.34 -6.61
C ARG A 145 7.96 -18.87 -6.30
N GLN A 146 7.63 -19.04 -5.01
CA GLN A 146 6.32 -19.51 -4.55
C GLN A 146 5.28 -18.39 -4.37
N THR A 147 5.72 -17.16 -4.08
CA THR A 147 4.81 -16.07 -3.71
C THR A 147 4.60 -14.98 -4.78
N GLY A 148 5.19 -15.14 -5.98
CA GLY A 148 5.03 -14.19 -7.09
C GLY A 148 5.49 -12.74 -6.78
N GLY A 149 5.63 -11.92 -7.80
CA GLY A 149 5.93 -10.48 -7.69
C GLY A 149 7.31 -10.10 -8.20
N PHE A 150 7.34 -9.00 -8.96
CA PHE A 150 8.52 -8.55 -9.73
C PHE A 150 9.39 -7.53 -8.99
N GLY A 151 9.14 -7.26 -7.70
CA GLY A 151 9.87 -6.23 -6.95
C GLY A 151 9.56 -4.79 -7.40
N LEU A 152 8.34 -4.56 -7.91
CA LEU A 152 7.91 -3.26 -8.43
C LEU A 152 6.94 -2.52 -7.51
N GLY A 153 6.27 -3.21 -6.58
CA GLY A 153 5.22 -2.62 -5.75
C GLY A 153 5.73 -1.49 -4.87
N LEU A 154 6.76 -1.73 -4.06
CA LEU A 154 7.28 -0.70 -3.14
C LEU A 154 7.93 0.47 -3.88
N SER A 155 8.57 0.24 -5.03
CA SER A 155 9.08 1.34 -5.87
C SER A 155 7.95 2.19 -6.44
N LEU A 156 6.82 1.59 -6.80
CA LEU A 156 5.61 2.32 -7.23
C LEU A 156 4.97 3.06 -6.05
N ALA A 157 4.89 2.44 -4.86
CA ALA A 157 4.41 3.11 -3.65
C ALA A 157 5.21 4.38 -3.35
N LYS A 158 6.54 4.33 -3.50
CA LYS A 158 7.42 5.50 -3.37
C LYS A 158 7.09 6.57 -4.42
N GLN A 159 6.97 6.21 -5.70
CA GLN A 159 6.62 7.16 -6.78
C GLN A 159 5.26 7.82 -6.56
N ILE A 160 4.24 7.05 -6.17
CA ILE A 160 2.91 7.60 -5.84
C ILE A 160 3.03 8.58 -4.66
N THR A 161 3.77 8.21 -3.63
CA THR A 161 3.97 9.06 -2.45
C THR A 161 4.65 10.38 -2.82
N GLU A 162 5.69 10.33 -3.65
CA GLU A 162 6.40 11.52 -4.16
C GLU A 162 5.49 12.39 -5.03
N ALA A 163 4.68 11.78 -5.92
CA ALA A 163 3.69 12.49 -6.73
C ALA A 163 2.65 13.22 -5.87
N LEU A 164 2.25 12.62 -4.75
CA LEU A 164 1.36 13.21 -3.75
C LEU A 164 2.09 14.16 -2.77
N LYS A 165 3.33 14.56 -3.10
CA LYS A 165 4.17 15.47 -2.30
C LYS A 165 4.38 14.97 -0.87
N GLY A 166 4.63 13.68 -0.75
CA GLY A 166 4.78 12.99 0.52
C GLY A 166 6.12 12.30 0.71
N THR A 167 6.20 11.53 1.78
CA THR A 167 7.34 10.69 2.16
C THR A 167 6.85 9.32 2.61
N ILE A 168 7.61 8.29 2.30
CA ILE A 168 7.40 6.93 2.78
C ILE A 168 8.65 6.45 3.52
N ALA A 169 8.45 5.79 4.65
CA ALA A 169 9.51 5.23 5.48
C ALA A 169 9.17 3.81 5.91
N VAL A 170 10.21 3.03 6.23
CA VAL A 170 10.08 1.68 6.76
C VAL A 170 10.79 1.59 8.11
N LYS A 171 10.15 0.94 9.09
CA LYS A 171 10.66 0.73 10.46
C LYS A 171 10.44 -0.71 10.90
N ASP A 172 11.12 -1.11 11.96
CA ASP A 172 10.85 -2.37 12.64
C ASP A 172 9.57 -2.27 13.46
N ASN A 173 8.75 -3.30 13.40
CA ASN A 173 7.66 -3.50 14.35
C ASN A 173 8.18 -4.27 15.58
N LYS A 174 7.53 -4.09 16.72
CA LYS A 174 7.88 -4.80 17.96
C LYS A 174 6.74 -5.77 18.35
N PRO A 175 7.07 -6.98 18.79
CA PRO A 175 8.42 -7.54 18.99
C PRO A 175 9.08 -7.98 17.68
N LYS A 176 8.33 -8.13 16.57
CA LYS A 176 8.76 -8.60 15.24
C LYS A 176 7.87 -8.00 14.16
N GLY A 177 8.38 -7.80 12.94
CA GLY A 177 7.59 -7.37 11.78
C GLY A 177 8.07 -6.05 11.18
N THR A 178 7.22 -5.48 10.31
CA THR A 178 7.52 -4.26 9.55
C THR A 178 6.46 -3.21 9.79
N ILE A 179 6.86 -1.94 9.77
CA ILE A 179 5.98 -0.78 9.75
C ILE A 179 6.32 0.07 8.53
N PHE A 180 5.36 0.28 7.65
CA PHE A 180 5.42 1.32 6.62
C PHE A 180 4.67 2.55 7.12
N GLU A 181 5.33 3.69 7.11
CA GLU A 181 4.74 4.99 7.43
C GLU A 181 4.77 5.88 6.20
N VAL A 182 3.61 6.40 5.85
CA VAL A 182 3.44 7.34 4.74
C VAL A 182 2.86 8.62 5.27
N LYS A 183 3.41 9.74 4.79
CA LYS A 183 2.87 11.08 4.98
C LYS A 183 2.71 11.71 3.61
N ILE A 184 1.50 12.16 3.25
CA ILE A 184 1.23 12.88 2.00
C ILE A 184 0.60 14.23 2.28
N ALA A 185 0.84 15.20 1.41
CA ALA A 185 0.20 16.51 1.49
C ALA A 185 -1.26 16.40 1.04
N ILE A 186 -2.16 16.99 1.80
CA ILE A 186 -3.59 17.11 1.47
C ILE A 186 -4.03 18.56 1.57
N ARG A 187 -5.15 18.87 0.93
CA ARG A 187 -5.88 20.11 1.17
C ARG A 187 -7.17 19.78 1.92
N THR A 188 -7.57 20.64 2.83
CA THR A 188 -8.87 20.56 3.49
C THR A 188 -9.62 21.84 3.17
N ASP A 189 -10.91 21.73 2.88
CA ASP A 189 -11.77 22.92 2.81
C ASP A 189 -11.97 23.40 4.23
N ASN A 190 -11.14 24.35 4.65
CA ASN A 190 -11.47 25.19 5.80
C ASN A 190 -12.68 26.05 5.38
N LYS A 191 -13.90 25.53 5.51
CA LYS A 191 -15.07 26.40 5.60
C LYS A 191 -14.81 27.27 6.84
N LYS A 192 -14.31 28.50 6.62
CA LYS A 192 -14.34 29.53 7.66
C LYS A 192 -15.78 29.56 8.14
N LYS A 193 -16.02 29.14 9.38
CA LYS A 193 -17.26 29.48 10.07
C LYS A 193 -17.28 31.01 10.09
N LYS A 194 -18.17 31.61 9.27
CA LYS A 194 -18.63 32.97 9.49
C LYS A 194 -19.65 32.94 10.61
#